data_9e7f578bca05b031b6147ebc0543d9cc
#
_entry.id   9e7f578bca05b031b6147ebc0543d9cc
#
_cell.length_a   1.000
_cell.length_b   1.000
_cell.length_c   1.000
_cell.angle_alpha   90.00
_cell.angle_beta   90.00
_cell.angle_gamma   90.00
#
_symmetry.space_group_name_H-M   'P 1'
#
loop_
_entity.id
_entity.type
_entity.pdbx_description
1 polymer ?
#
loop_
_entity_poly.entity_id
_entity_poly.type
_entity_poly.pdbx_seq_one_letter_code
_entity_poly.pdbx_strand_id
1 'polypeptide(L)'
;MMTQHDTHDIVRTSCIAATAATLAATGLLAATADGMFRFAIDTQSKNSIFHRNLIAPDRNEKMNMGEAKEAGEWFDQAKQPVRIVSSDGLRMHGWLFDPDCVAPLPHAYAICVHGYTGAPAEMAKWAHRYARLGFTVLTPAQRGHELSEGRYVGMGWLERNDLLDWIRLIVASDPDARILLYGGSMGASTVMNTVGDPRLPRNVVAGIAESGYSSARDEFIDMAHSMFHLPRLAAAACVDAAGLICRKRAGYDFTEASCVKSLRHAVIPMLFIHGGGDRMVSPRFLAMNYDACSSIDRERLLVPGADHMESSAVAPDVYWHKVEGFIRRTFDLQ
;
A
#
# COMPACT_ATOMS: atom_id res chain seq x y z
N MET A 1 -36.39 -37.60 -41.93
CA MET A 1 -37.26 -36.42 -41.78
C MET A 1 -37.44 -36.26 -40.29
N MET A 2 -36.73 -35.38 -39.61
CA MET A 2 -36.91 -35.14 -38.19
C MET A 2 -38.29 -34.51 -37.96
N THR A 3 -39.02 -35.04 -37.02
CA THR A 3 -40.36 -34.52 -36.70
C THR A 3 -40.28 -33.19 -35.93
N GLN A 4 -41.28 -32.35 -36.08
CA GLN A 4 -41.33 -31.05 -35.37
C GLN A 4 -41.24 -31.20 -33.85
N HIS A 5 -41.57 -32.38 -33.32
CA HIS A 5 -41.45 -32.75 -31.93
C HIS A 5 -40.02 -32.94 -31.46
N ASP A 6 -39.19 -33.60 -32.29
CA ASP A 6 -37.77 -33.84 -32.01
C ASP A 6 -36.96 -32.53 -31.92
N THR A 7 -37.31 -31.54 -32.75
CA THR A 7 -36.67 -30.21 -32.74
C THR A 7 -36.96 -29.41 -31.49
N HIS A 8 -38.23 -29.50 -30.98
CA HIS A 8 -38.60 -28.84 -29.75
C HIS A 8 -37.92 -29.42 -28.49
N ASP A 9 -37.74 -30.74 -28.43
CA ASP A 9 -37.08 -31.40 -27.31
C ASP A 9 -35.57 -31.14 -27.30
N ILE A 10 -34.90 -31.09 -28.47
CA ILE A 10 -33.47 -30.73 -28.60
C ILE A 10 -33.23 -29.28 -28.16
N VAL A 11 -34.07 -28.34 -28.59
CA VAL A 11 -33.96 -26.92 -28.19
C VAL A 11 -34.18 -26.76 -26.67
N ARG A 12 -35.16 -27.43 -26.10
CA ARG A 12 -35.45 -27.39 -24.68
C ARG A 12 -34.31 -27.98 -23.85
N THR A 13 -33.74 -29.11 -24.25
CA THR A 13 -32.63 -29.76 -23.59
C THR A 13 -31.37 -28.91 -23.68
N SER A 14 -31.11 -28.29 -24.81
CA SER A 14 -29.96 -27.36 -25.03
C SER A 14 -30.09 -26.10 -24.19
N CYS A 15 -31.29 -25.53 -24.04
CA CYS A 15 -31.55 -24.39 -23.18
C CYS A 15 -31.32 -24.73 -21.69
N ILE A 16 -31.81 -25.88 -21.23
CA ILE A 16 -31.61 -26.36 -19.86
C ILE A 16 -30.15 -26.58 -19.57
N ALA A 17 -29.41 -27.24 -20.48
CA ALA A 17 -27.98 -27.47 -20.33
C ALA A 17 -27.17 -26.15 -20.29
N ALA A 18 -27.48 -25.20 -21.17
CA ALA A 18 -26.87 -23.87 -21.19
C ALA A 18 -27.14 -23.10 -19.87
N THR A 19 -28.38 -23.14 -19.38
CA THR A 19 -28.76 -22.51 -18.11
C THR A 19 -28.00 -23.13 -16.93
N ALA A 20 -27.93 -24.46 -16.87
CA ALA A 20 -27.20 -25.18 -15.82
C ALA A 20 -25.71 -24.86 -15.86
N ALA A 21 -25.09 -24.82 -17.05
CA ALA A 21 -23.69 -24.44 -17.22
C ALA A 21 -23.40 -22.99 -16.77
N THR A 22 -24.32 -22.06 -17.09
CA THR A 22 -24.22 -20.66 -16.66
C THR A 22 -24.33 -20.53 -15.15
N LEU A 23 -25.27 -21.21 -14.52
CA LEU A 23 -25.44 -21.22 -13.06
C LEU A 23 -24.20 -21.81 -12.36
N ALA A 24 -23.64 -22.91 -12.89
CA ALA A 24 -22.43 -23.51 -12.34
C ALA A 24 -21.23 -22.58 -12.48
N ALA A 25 -21.04 -21.92 -13.61
CA ALA A 25 -19.99 -20.94 -13.85
C ALA A 25 -20.10 -19.72 -12.92
N THR A 26 -21.34 -19.21 -12.74
CA THR A 26 -21.62 -18.10 -11.82
C THR A 26 -21.36 -18.49 -10.36
N GLY A 27 -21.75 -19.69 -9.96
CA GLY A 27 -21.48 -20.23 -8.62
C GLY A 27 -19.98 -20.38 -8.33
N LEU A 28 -19.23 -20.89 -9.32
CA LEU A 28 -17.76 -21.01 -9.22
C LEU A 28 -17.08 -19.64 -9.12
N LEU A 29 -17.49 -18.67 -9.95
CA LEU A 29 -17.00 -17.30 -9.90
C LEU A 29 -17.25 -16.66 -8.54
N ALA A 30 -18.45 -16.79 -8.00
CA ALA A 30 -18.81 -16.25 -6.68
C ALA A 30 -17.99 -16.90 -5.55
N ALA A 31 -17.80 -18.21 -5.58
CA ALA A 31 -16.98 -18.93 -4.59
C ALA A 31 -15.50 -18.52 -4.67
N THR A 32 -14.95 -18.38 -5.88
CA THR A 32 -13.58 -17.91 -6.10
C THR A 32 -13.41 -16.47 -5.59
N ALA A 33 -14.35 -15.60 -5.91
CA ALA A 33 -14.34 -14.20 -5.47
C ALA A 33 -14.43 -14.08 -3.94
N ASP A 34 -15.29 -14.86 -3.27
CA ASP A 34 -15.36 -14.90 -1.80
C ASP A 34 -14.07 -15.45 -1.19
N GLY A 35 -13.47 -16.47 -1.81
CA GLY A 35 -12.17 -16.99 -1.43
C GLY A 35 -11.06 -15.94 -1.52
N MET A 36 -10.99 -15.20 -2.62
CA MET A 36 -10.04 -14.10 -2.80
C MET A 36 -10.23 -12.99 -1.75
N PHE A 37 -11.46 -12.57 -1.52
CA PHE A 37 -11.78 -11.58 -0.49
C PHE A 37 -11.34 -12.05 0.90
N ARG A 38 -11.66 -13.30 1.29
CA ARG A 38 -11.26 -13.85 2.59
C ARG A 38 -9.75 -14.03 2.73
N PHE A 39 -9.07 -14.32 1.64
CA PHE A 39 -7.63 -14.51 1.62
C PHE A 39 -6.90 -13.17 1.75
N ALA A 40 -7.27 -12.16 0.95
CA ALA A 40 -6.50 -10.94 0.79
C ALA A 40 -7.00 -9.78 1.67
N ILE A 41 -8.27 -9.75 2.05
CA ILE A 41 -8.88 -8.56 2.69
C ILE A 41 -9.29 -8.80 4.14
N ASP A 42 -9.84 -9.98 4.46
CA ASP A 42 -10.37 -10.29 5.79
C ASP A 42 -9.27 -10.89 6.68
N THR A 43 -8.64 -10.05 7.51
CA THR A 43 -7.54 -10.45 8.41
C THR A 43 -7.97 -11.50 9.44
N GLN A 44 -9.27 -11.59 9.78
CA GLN A 44 -9.81 -12.55 10.74
C GLN A 44 -10.23 -13.88 10.10
N SER A 45 -10.19 -13.98 8.77
CA SER A 45 -10.50 -15.22 8.08
C SER A 45 -9.42 -16.29 8.34
N LYS A 46 -9.81 -17.51 8.66
CA LYS A 46 -8.87 -18.65 8.82
C LYS A 46 -8.06 -18.95 7.54
N ASN A 47 -8.55 -18.48 6.39
CA ASN A 47 -7.89 -18.62 5.10
C ASN A 47 -7.05 -17.38 4.72
N SER A 48 -6.98 -16.38 5.60
CA SER A 48 -6.27 -15.14 5.32
C SER A 48 -4.77 -15.37 5.16
N ILE A 49 -4.16 -14.61 4.25
CA ILE A 49 -2.70 -14.55 4.09
C ILE A 49 -2.00 -14.12 5.38
N PHE A 50 -2.66 -13.35 6.24
CA PHE A 50 -2.16 -12.88 7.53
C PHE A 50 -1.90 -14.01 8.54
N HIS A 51 -2.51 -15.19 8.34
CA HIS A 51 -2.29 -16.39 9.17
C HIS A 51 -1.37 -17.42 8.50
N ARG A 52 -0.89 -17.11 7.30
CA ARG A 52 0.01 -17.98 6.55
C ARG A 52 1.35 -17.30 6.46
N ASN A 53 2.40 -17.91 6.98
CA ASN A 53 3.79 -17.44 6.78
C ASN A 53 4.23 -17.61 5.31
N LEU A 54 3.41 -17.10 4.37
CA LEU A 54 3.67 -17.21 2.94
C LEU A 54 4.62 -16.10 2.43
N ILE A 55 4.76 -15.04 3.20
CA ILE A 55 5.75 -14.01 2.94
C ILE A 55 6.93 -14.34 3.83
N ALA A 56 7.95 -14.95 3.23
CA ALA A 56 9.14 -15.34 3.97
C ALA A 56 9.77 -14.10 4.64
N PRO A 57 10.15 -14.18 5.92
CA PRO A 57 10.89 -13.14 6.63
C PRO A 57 12.23 -12.79 5.99
N ASP A 58 12.70 -13.66 5.10
CA ASP A 58 14.06 -13.77 4.59
C ASP A 58 14.42 -12.87 3.39
N ARG A 59 13.53 -12.02 2.91
CA ARG A 59 13.89 -11.15 1.77
C ARG A 59 14.83 -10.01 2.16
N ASN A 60 14.80 -9.59 3.43
CA ASN A 60 15.69 -8.53 3.93
C ASN A 60 17.13 -9.00 4.23
N GLU A 61 17.41 -10.29 4.26
CA GLU A 61 18.75 -10.81 4.58
C GLU A 61 19.82 -10.54 3.51
N LYS A 62 19.44 -10.27 2.28
CA LYS A 62 20.39 -9.89 1.21
C LYS A 62 20.69 -8.39 1.15
N MET A 63 19.95 -7.59 1.87
CA MET A 63 20.11 -6.15 1.93
C MET A 63 21.14 -5.79 2.98
N ASN A 64 22.08 -4.93 2.64
CA ASN A 64 23.13 -4.37 3.49
C ASN A 64 22.96 -4.67 5.00
N MET A 65 23.34 -5.89 5.40
CA MET A 65 23.03 -6.49 6.71
C MET A 65 23.43 -5.60 7.89
N GLY A 66 24.46 -4.76 7.72
CA GLY A 66 24.93 -3.84 8.76
C GLY A 66 23.92 -2.73 9.04
N GLU A 67 23.48 -2.01 8.01
CA GLU A 67 22.55 -0.88 8.15
C GLU A 67 21.17 -1.34 8.62
N ALA A 68 20.68 -2.45 8.08
CA ALA A 68 19.37 -3.01 8.48
C ALA A 68 19.38 -3.50 9.93
N LYS A 69 20.50 -4.11 10.38
CA LYS A 69 20.66 -4.56 11.76
C LYS A 69 20.73 -3.38 12.73
N GLU A 70 21.58 -2.38 12.42
CA GLU A 70 21.73 -1.16 13.23
C GLU A 70 20.37 -0.44 13.38
N ALA A 71 19.65 -0.27 12.27
CA ALA A 71 18.35 0.37 12.28
C ALA A 71 17.30 -0.43 13.08
N GLY A 72 17.32 -1.76 13.01
CA GLY A 72 16.45 -2.63 13.80
C GLY A 72 16.73 -2.53 15.30
N GLU A 73 18.02 -2.56 15.70
CA GLU A 73 18.44 -2.39 17.08
C GLU A 73 18.05 -1.00 17.62
N TRP A 74 18.27 0.06 16.82
CA TRP A 74 17.83 1.41 17.16
C TRP A 74 16.30 1.47 17.30
N PHE A 75 15.54 0.90 16.38
CA PHE A 75 14.08 0.88 16.44
C PHE A 75 13.59 0.27 17.75
N ASP A 76 14.13 -0.87 18.14
CA ASP A 76 13.73 -1.57 19.37
C ASP A 76 14.09 -0.81 20.65
N GLN A 77 15.20 -0.07 20.64
CA GLN A 77 15.68 0.70 21.80
C GLN A 77 15.01 2.06 21.95
N ALA A 78 14.70 2.73 20.83
CA ALA A 78 14.23 4.11 20.81
C ALA A 78 12.70 4.26 20.72
N LYS A 79 11.95 3.18 20.37
CA LYS A 79 10.52 3.23 20.12
C LYS A 79 9.71 3.64 21.35
N GLN A 80 8.82 4.61 21.19
CA GLN A 80 7.87 5.08 22.19
C GLN A 80 6.45 4.78 21.69
N PRO A 81 5.57 4.12 22.48
CA PRO A 81 4.24 3.76 22.02
C PRO A 81 3.33 4.98 21.95
N VAL A 82 2.63 5.13 20.83
CA VAL A 82 1.60 6.14 20.64
C VAL A 82 0.30 5.48 20.14
N ARG A 83 -0.84 6.02 20.55
CA ARG A 83 -2.16 5.48 20.21
C ARG A 83 -3.12 6.58 19.86
N ILE A 84 -4.00 6.28 18.91
CA ILE A 84 -5.17 7.12 18.59
C ILE A 84 -6.41 6.24 18.48
N VAL A 85 -7.57 6.89 18.48
CA VAL A 85 -8.80 6.30 18.00
C VAL A 85 -9.06 6.91 16.63
N SER A 86 -9.18 6.08 15.60
CA SER A 86 -9.46 6.53 14.24
C SER A 86 -10.85 7.13 14.12
N SER A 87 -11.09 7.86 13.04
CA SER A 87 -12.39 8.50 12.77
C SER A 87 -13.55 7.50 12.62
N ASP A 88 -13.26 6.23 12.35
CA ASP A 88 -14.24 5.12 12.32
C ASP A 88 -14.21 4.24 13.59
N GLY A 89 -13.52 4.69 14.66
CA GLY A 89 -13.58 4.11 15.99
C GLY A 89 -12.60 2.98 16.29
N LEU A 90 -11.63 2.71 15.42
CA LEU A 90 -10.60 1.69 15.64
C LEU A 90 -9.50 2.23 16.57
N ARG A 91 -9.06 1.40 17.53
CA ARG A 91 -7.86 1.70 18.31
C ARG A 91 -6.64 1.40 17.45
N MET A 92 -5.91 2.45 17.11
CA MET A 92 -4.71 2.40 16.29
C MET A 92 -3.46 2.57 17.15
N HIS A 93 -2.42 1.88 16.78
CA HIS A 93 -1.11 1.89 17.45
C HIS A 93 -0.02 2.36 16.50
N GLY A 94 1.01 2.99 17.03
CA GLY A 94 2.21 3.39 16.30
C GLY A 94 3.40 3.56 17.25
N TRP A 95 4.57 3.72 16.65
CA TRP A 95 5.81 3.98 17.37
C TRP A 95 6.32 5.36 16.99
N LEU A 96 6.62 6.17 18.01
CA LEU A 96 7.22 7.50 17.89
C LEU A 96 8.70 7.41 18.25
N PHE A 97 9.52 8.18 17.54
CA PHE A 97 10.96 8.27 17.73
C PHE A 97 11.39 9.72 17.77
N ASP A 98 12.20 10.07 18.75
CA ASP A 98 12.85 11.36 18.79
C ASP A 98 13.94 11.43 17.71
N PRO A 99 14.35 12.65 17.29
CA PRO A 99 15.48 12.82 16.38
C PRO A 99 16.76 12.19 16.96
N ASP A 100 17.49 11.46 16.12
CA ASP A 100 18.75 10.81 16.47
C ASP A 100 19.93 11.59 15.89
N CYS A 101 20.07 12.84 16.32
CA CYS A 101 21.14 13.75 15.87
C CYS A 101 21.40 14.89 16.85
N VAL A 102 22.54 15.59 16.68
CA VAL A 102 22.94 16.70 17.55
C VAL A 102 22.09 17.96 17.34
N ALA A 103 21.56 18.17 16.13
CA ALA A 103 20.79 19.35 15.75
C ALA A 103 19.44 18.93 15.15
N PRO A 104 18.43 18.65 16.00
CA PRO A 104 17.08 18.34 15.51
C PRO A 104 16.49 19.48 14.68
N LEU A 105 15.73 19.12 13.65
CA LEU A 105 14.98 20.08 12.86
C LEU A 105 13.71 20.50 13.60
N PRO A 106 13.50 21.81 13.85
CA PRO A 106 12.30 22.26 14.53
C PRO A 106 11.06 21.95 13.67
N HIS A 107 10.00 21.49 14.29
CA HIS A 107 8.72 21.22 13.67
C HIS A 107 8.75 20.22 12.48
N ALA A 108 9.84 19.44 12.35
CA ALA A 108 9.99 18.48 11.25
C ALA A 108 9.59 17.06 11.69
N TYR A 109 8.62 16.50 10.98
CA TYR A 109 8.09 15.16 11.24
C TYR A 109 8.17 14.29 9.99
N ALA A 110 8.43 12.99 10.14
CA ALA A 110 8.32 12.01 9.08
C ALA A 110 7.37 10.89 9.52
N ILE A 111 6.43 10.50 8.65
CA ILE A 111 5.57 9.33 8.90
C ILE A 111 5.97 8.25 7.90
N CYS A 112 6.42 7.08 8.41
CA CYS A 112 6.84 5.95 7.60
C CYS A 112 5.79 4.83 7.65
N VAL A 113 5.13 4.56 6.52
CA VAL A 113 3.99 3.64 6.40
C VAL A 113 4.43 2.33 5.77
N HIS A 114 4.26 1.22 6.52
CA HIS A 114 4.66 -0.13 6.08
C HIS A 114 3.76 -0.73 5.00
N GLY A 115 4.21 -1.85 4.41
CA GLY A 115 3.51 -2.58 3.37
C GLY A 115 2.40 -3.52 3.85
N TYR A 116 1.82 -4.24 2.90
CA TYR A 116 0.81 -5.27 3.12
C TYR A 116 1.41 -6.45 3.89
N THR A 117 0.70 -6.95 4.90
CA THR A 117 1.15 -7.99 5.85
C THR A 117 2.41 -7.64 6.66
N GLY A 118 2.90 -6.40 6.53
CA GLY A 118 4.07 -5.90 7.21
C GLY A 118 3.80 -5.39 8.62
N ALA A 119 4.83 -4.80 9.22
CA ALA A 119 4.77 -4.19 10.54
C ALA A 119 5.59 -2.88 10.58
N PRO A 120 5.35 -1.98 11.55
CA PRO A 120 6.14 -0.76 11.73
C PRO A 120 7.65 -0.97 11.75
N ALA A 121 8.13 -2.09 12.32
CA ALA A 121 9.54 -2.42 12.39
C ALA A 121 10.22 -2.61 11.02
N GLU A 122 9.48 -2.96 9.97
CA GLU A 122 10.01 -3.03 8.60
C GLU A 122 10.43 -1.65 8.07
N MET A 123 9.92 -0.57 8.66
CA MET A 123 10.28 0.80 8.32
C MET A 123 11.53 1.30 9.06
N ALA A 124 12.15 0.48 9.91
CA ALA A 124 13.27 0.86 10.78
C ALA A 124 14.39 1.59 10.00
N LYS A 125 14.80 1.09 8.83
CA LYS A 125 15.87 1.68 8.03
C LYS A 125 15.56 3.12 7.60
N TRP A 126 14.36 3.37 7.11
CA TRP A 126 13.92 4.72 6.69
C TRP A 126 13.67 5.61 7.89
N ALA A 127 13.04 5.08 8.93
CA ALA A 127 12.78 5.79 10.18
C ALA A 127 14.08 6.27 10.83
N HIS A 128 15.08 5.39 10.97
CA HIS A 128 16.39 5.73 11.52
C HIS A 128 17.10 6.78 10.67
N ARG A 129 17.06 6.63 9.33
CA ARG A 129 17.66 7.62 8.42
C ARG A 129 17.02 9.00 8.57
N TYR A 130 15.70 9.08 8.68
CA TYR A 130 15.01 10.36 8.89
C TYR A 130 15.24 10.93 10.30
N ALA A 131 15.30 10.08 11.33
CA ALA A 131 15.69 10.52 12.67
C ALA A 131 17.11 11.12 12.70
N ARG A 132 18.06 10.51 11.98
CA ARG A 132 19.41 11.05 11.82
C ARG A 132 19.47 12.35 11.00
N LEU A 133 18.51 12.59 10.12
CA LEU A 133 18.34 13.88 9.43
C LEU A 133 17.68 14.96 10.31
N GLY A 134 17.25 14.61 11.53
CA GLY A 134 16.70 15.55 12.50
C GLY A 134 15.17 15.55 12.60
N PHE A 135 14.48 14.60 11.99
CA PHE A 135 13.02 14.49 12.06
C PHE A 135 12.59 13.74 13.34
N THR A 136 11.47 14.17 13.94
CA THR A 136 10.66 13.30 14.77
C THR A 136 9.93 12.31 13.88
N VAL A 137 10.04 11.00 14.14
CA VAL A 137 9.51 9.98 13.22
C VAL A 137 8.36 9.21 13.86
N LEU A 138 7.29 9.00 13.09
CA LEU A 138 6.17 8.14 13.43
C LEU A 138 6.11 6.94 12.46
N THR A 139 6.03 5.73 13.02
CA THR A 139 5.77 4.51 12.25
C THR A 139 4.45 3.90 12.72
N PRO A 140 3.32 4.23 12.06
CA PRO A 140 2.02 3.68 12.44
C PRO A 140 1.88 2.23 11.98
N ALA A 141 1.28 1.37 12.83
CA ALA A 141 0.73 0.11 12.39
C ALA A 141 -0.59 0.37 11.65
N GLN A 142 -0.69 -0.04 10.40
CA GLN A 142 -1.90 0.13 9.61
C GLN A 142 -3.05 -0.73 10.18
N ARG A 143 -4.31 -0.40 9.84
CA ARG A 143 -5.48 -1.16 10.29
C ARG A 143 -5.34 -2.66 10.00
N GLY A 144 -5.72 -3.50 10.98
CA GLY A 144 -5.62 -4.95 10.87
C GLY A 144 -4.20 -5.52 10.94
N HIS A 145 -3.19 -4.70 11.28
CA HIS A 145 -1.81 -5.13 11.44
C HIS A 145 -1.33 -4.88 12.87
N GLU A 146 -0.42 -5.73 13.34
CA GLU A 146 0.22 -5.64 14.65
C GLU A 146 -0.81 -5.38 15.78
N LEU A 147 -0.66 -4.26 16.49
CA LEU A 147 -1.51 -3.86 17.63
C LEU A 147 -2.67 -2.94 17.23
N SER A 148 -2.80 -2.60 15.95
CA SER A 148 -3.92 -1.80 15.44
C SER A 148 -5.14 -2.68 15.14
N GLU A 149 -6.31 -2.20 15.56
CA GLU A 149 -7.57 -2.87 15.26
C GLU A 149 -7.92 -2.76 13.78
N GLY A 150 -8.85 -3.57 13.35
CA GLY A 150 -9.41 -3.61 12.01
C GLY A 150 -9.56 -5.04 11.51
N ARG A 151 -10.69 -5.30 10.87
CA ARG A 151 -10.94 -6.61 10.27
C ARG A 151 -10.53 -6.65 8.81
N TYR A 152 -10.68 -5.53 8.11
CA TYR A 152 -10.48 -5.47 6.66
C TYR A 152 -9.34 -4.54 6.31
N VAL A 153 -8.44 -5.02 5.46
CA VAL A 153 -7.40 -4.21 4.86
C VAL A 153 -7.97 -3.44 3.67
N GLY A 154 -7.66 -2.17 3.56
CA GLY A 154 -8.17 -1.27 2.55
C GLY A 154 -7.31 -1.13 1.30
N MET A 155 -6.17 -1.83 1.22
CA MET A 155 -5.20 -1.69 0.14
C MET A 155 -4.80 -0.22 -0.11
N GLY A 156 -4.52 0.51 0.98
CA GLY A 156 -4.18 1.94 0.95
C GLY A 156 -5.39 2.88 0.85
N TRP A 157 -6.62 2.36 0.68
CA TRP A 157 -7.81 3.18 0.54
C TRP A 157 -8.48 3.51 1.88
N LEU A 158 -8.67 2.52 2.75
CA LEU A 158 -9.17 2.76 4.10
C LEU A 158 -8.05 3.37 4.96
N GLU A 159 -6.84 2.88 4.82
CA GLU A 159 -5.64 3.31 5.54
C GLU A 159 -5.32 4.79 5.34
N ARG A 160 -5.74 5.41 4.22
CA ARG A 160 -5.59 6.87 4.03
C ARG A 160 -6.35 7.68 5.09
N ASN A 161 -7.47 7.16 5.60
CA ASN A 161 -8.20 7.85 6.67
C ASN A 161 -7.44 7.78 7.99
N ASP A 162 -6.86 6.62 8.30
CA ASP A 162 -6.01 6.43 9.49
C ASP A 162 -4.78 7.33 9.40
N LEU A 163 -4.15 7.42 8.23
CA LEU A 163 -2.99 8.29 8.03
C LEU A 163 -3.37 9.78 8.21
N LEU A 164 -4.54 10.20 7.75
CA LEU A 164 -5.05 11.53 8.03
C LEU A 164 -5.29 11.76 9.53
N ASP A 165 -5.75 10.77 10.27
CA ASP A 165 -5.94 10.88 11.72
C ASP A 165 -4.60 10.98 12.46
N TRP A 166 -3.58 10.23 12.04
CA TRP A 166 -2.20 10.38 12.54
C TRP A 166 -1.60 11.76 12.24
N ILE A 167 -1.81 12.29 11.03
CA ILE A 167 -1.39 13.64 10.66
C ILE A 167 -2.07 14.67 11.57
N ARG A 168 -3.36 14.52 11.82
CA ARG A 168 -4.12 15.43 12.72
C ARG A 168 -3.61 15.39 14.14
N LEU A 169 -3.20 14.22 14.65
CA LEU A 169 -2.55 14.11 15.97
C LEU A 169 -1.30 14.98 16.03
N ILE A 170 -0.41 14.87 15.03
CA ILE A 170 0.82 15.69 14.98
C ILE A 170 0.48 17.17 14.93
N VAL A 171 -0.41 17.58 14.03
CA VAL A 171 -0.79 18.99 13.85
C VAL A 171 -1.50 19.55 15.10
N ALA A 172 -2.25 18.74 15.82
CA ALA A 172 -2.87 19.15 17.08
C ALA A 172 -1.84 19.36 18.20
N SER A 173 -0.75 18.61 18.18
CA SER A 173 0.36 18.74 19.15
C SER A 173 1.35 19.84 18.75
N ASP A 174 1.53 20.06 17.46
CA ASP A 174 2.43 21.05 16.87
C ASP A 174 1.78 21.68 15.62
N PRO A 175 1.10 22.82 15.77
CA PRO A 175 0.43 23.49 14.64
C PRO A 175 1.38 23.94 13.51
N ASP A 176 2.67 24.14 13.81
CA ASP A 176 3.70 24.54 12.86
C ASP A 176 4.41 23.34 12.23
N ALA A 177 3.96 22.10 12.53
CA ALA A 177 4.54 20.88 12.00
C ALA A 177 4.67 20.91 10.47
N ARG A 178 5.82 20.46 9.97
CA ARG A 178 6.13 20.19 8.57
C ARG A 178 6.33 18.68 8.42
N ILE A 179 5.46 18.02 7.67
CA ILE A 179 5.35 16.55 7.67
C ILE A 179 5.77 15.99 6.31
N LEU A 180 6.75 15.08 6.34
CA LEU A 180 7.11 14.19 5.25
C LEU A 180 6.30 12.90 5.37
N LEU A 181 5.65 12.46 4.31
CA LEU A 181 5.07 11.12 4.22
C LEU A 181 6.00 10.22 3.42
N TYR A 182 6.34 9.08 3.96
CA TYR A 182 7.01 7.99 3.26
C TYR A 182 6.18 6.72 3.36
N GLY A 183 6.08 5.98 2.25
CA GLY A 183 5.41 4.69 2.26
C GLY A 183 6.05 3.70 1.30
N GLY A 184 6.12 2.43 1.73
CA GLY A 184 6.58 1.31 0.92
C GLY A 184 5.43 0.39 0.52
N SER A 185 5.37 -0.07 -0.74
CA SER A 185 4.38 -1.05 -1.21
C SER A 185 2.93 -0.56 -0.97
N MET A 186 2.11 -1.29 -0.22
CA MET A 186 0.78 -0.81 0.19
C MET A 186 0.87 0.51 0.98
N GLY A 187 1.93 0.75 1.75
CA GLY A 187 2.17 2.03 2.41
C GLY A 187 2.36 3.18 1.41
N ALA A 188 3.04 2.93 0.28
CA ALA A 188 3.14 3.90 -0.80
C ALA A 188 1.76 4.22 -1.40
N SER A 189 0.92 3.21 -1.57
CA SER A 189 -0.45 3.39 -2.05
C SER A 189 -1.31 4.14 -1.02
N THR A 190 -1.09 3.91 0.29
CA THR A 190 -1.68 4.70 1.37
C THR A 190 -1.28 6.18 1.25
N VAL A 191 0.01 6.47 1.10
CA VAL A 191 0.53 7.84 0.92
C VAL A 191 -0.08 8.48 -0.33
N MET A 192 -0.05 7.80 -1.48
CA MET A 192 -0.61 8.32 -2.74
C MET A 192 -2.11 8.62 -2.66
N ASN A 193 -2.88 7.79 -1.96
CA ASN A 193 -4.30 8.03 -1.74
C ASN A 193 -4.54 9.17 -0.74
N THR A 194 -3.66 9.35 0.24
CA THR A 194 -3.75 10.42 1.24
C THR A 194 -3.42 11.78 0.65
N VAL A 195 -2.37 11.89 -0.16
CA VAL A 195 -1.96 13.19 -0.73
C VAL A 195 -2.95 13.74 -1.76
N GLY A 196 -3.80 12.90 -2.32
CA GLY A 196 -4.90 13.31 -3.18
C GLY A 196 -6.23 13.54 -2.45
N ASP A 197 -6.28 13.38 -1.14
CA ASP A 197 -7.50 13.56 -0.36
C ASP A 197 -7.70 15.06 -0.04
N PRO A 198 -8.91 15.64 -0.28
CA PRO A 198 -9.19 17.06 -0.04
C PRO A 198 -9.08 17.46 1.44
N ARG A 199 -9.03 16.51 2.36
CA ARG A 199 -8.87 16.75 3.80
C ARG A 199 -7.41 16.82 4.24
N LEU A 200 -6.44 16.71 3.31
CA LEU A 200 -5.00 16.75 3.62
C LEU A 200 -4.63 18.09 4.28
N PRO A 201 -4.05 18.08 5.49
CA PRO A 201 -3.56 19.31 6.13
C PRO A 201 -2.40 19.93 5.35
N ARG A 202 -2.30 21.27 5.35
CA ARG A 202 -1.20 22.03 4.71
C ARG A 202 0.17 21.72 5.32
N ASN A 203 0.17 21.16 6.50
CA ASN A 203 1.37 20.72 7.23
C ASN A 203 2.11 19.59 6.50
N VAL A 204 1.45 18.84 5.62
CA VAL A 204 2.11 17.83 4.79
C VAL A 204 2.77 18.54 3.61
N VAL A 205 4.10 18.55 3.62
CA VAL A 205 4.90 19.34 2.68
C VAL A 205 5.51 18.51 1.55
N ALA A 206 5.64 17.19 1.73
CA ALA A 206 6.17 16.30 0.70
C ALA A 206 5.71 14.85 0.91
N GLY A 207 5.72 14.06 -0.17
CA GLY A 207 5.44 12.62 -0.15
C GLY A 207 6.45 11.82 -0.96
N ILE A 208 6.84 10.65 -0.43
CA ILE A 208 7.69 9.66 -1.10
C ILE A 208 6.91 8.34 -1.16
N ALA A 209 6.75 7.79 -2.36
CA ALA A 209 6.04 6.54 -2.61
C ALA A 209 6.98 5.54 -3.30
N GLU A 210 7.36 4.47 -2.59
CA GLU A 210 8.26 3.42 -3.11
C GLU A 210 7.49 2.13 -3.37
N SER A 211 7.66 1.56 -4.57
CA SER A 211 7.07 0.29 -5.02
C SER A 211 5.54 0.21 -4.88
N GLY A 212 4.84 1.35 -5.06
CA GLY A 212 3.38 1.41 -4.98
C GLY A 212 2.69 1.06 -6.30
N TYR A 213 1.48 0.50 -6.21
CA TYR A 213 0.66 0.13 -7.37
C TYR A 213 -0.28 1.28 -7.82
N SER A 214 -0.84 1.14 -9.04
CA SER A 214 -1.77 2.12 -9.63
C SER A 214 -3.17 2.08 -9.02
N SER A 215 -3.63 0.87 -8.67
CA SER A 215 -4.90 0.60 -7.99
C SER A 215 -4.87 -0.79 -7.36
N ALA A 216 -5.70 -1.00 -6.34
CA ALA A 216 -5.90 -2.34 -5.77
C ALA A 216 -6.40 -3.34 -6.83
N ARG A 217 -7.24 -2.88 -7.76
CA ARG A 217 -7.75 -3.71 -8.86
C ARG A 217 -6.61 -4.21 -9.76
N ASP A 218 -5.75 -3.31 -10.21
CA ASP A 218 -4.65 -3.68 -11.11
C ASP A 218 -3.65 -4.61 -10.42
N GLU A 219 -3.34 -4.34 -9.16
CA GLU A 219 -2.47 -5.17 -8.34
C GLU A 219 -3.03 -6.59 -8.16
N PHE A 220 -4.31 -6.73 -7.80
CA PHE A 220 -4.92 -8.05 -7.66
C PHE A 220 -5.03 -8.81 -8.98
N ILE A 221 -5.24 -8.13 -10.12
CA ILE A 221 -5.22 -8.77 -11.43
C ILE A 221 -3.81 -9.30 -11.75
N ASP A 222 -2.76 -8.50 -11.51
CA ASP A 222 -1.38 -8.91 -11.73
C ASP A 222 -0.98 -10.07 -10.82
N MET A 223 -1.35 -10.02 -9.54
CA MET A 223 -1.13 -11.12 -8.59
C MET A 223 -1.88 -12.40 -9.00
N ALA A 224 -3.15 -12.30 -9.38
CA ALA A 224 -3.94 -13.45 -9.81
C ALA A 224 -3.37 -14.07 -11.11
N HIS A 225 -2.88 -13.24 -12.02
CA HIS A 225 -2.24 -13.69 -13.24
C HIS A 225 -0.90 -14.40 -12.95
N SER A 226 -0.04 -13.80 -12.10
CA SER A 226 1.31 -14.31 -11.82
C SER A 226 1.30 -15.54 -10.91
N MET A 227 0.51 -15.53 -9.84
CA MET A 227 0.49 -16.60 -8.82
C MET A 227 -0.33 -17.81 -9.26
N PHE A 228 -1.46 -17.60 -9.95
CA PHE A 228 -2.39 -18.68 -10.31
C PHE A 228 -2.40 -18.96 -11.82
N HIS A 229 -1.54 -18.31 -12.60
CA HIS A 229 -1.46 -18.45 -14.07
C HIS A 229 -2.80 -18.23 -14.78
N LEU A 230 -3.70 -17.44 -14.18
CA LEU A 230 -4.99 -17.15 -14.76
C LEU A 230 -4.84 -16.21 -15.96
N PRO A 231 -5.54 -16.47 -17.08
CA PRO A 231 -5.64 -15.48 -18.17
C PRO A 231 -6.14 -14.14 -17.61
N ARG A 232 -5.58 -13.02 -18.07
CA ARG A 232 -5.88 -11.68 -17.52
C ARG A 232 -7.38 -11.35 -17.49
N LEU A 233 -8.15 -11.77 -18.49
CA LEU A 233 -9.62 -11.57 -18.52
C LEU A 233 -10.33 -12.35 -17.41
N ALA A 234 -9.91 -13.59 -17.15
CA ALA A 234 -10.47 -14.40 -16.08
C ALA A 234 -10.07 -13.83 -14.71
N ALA A 235 -8.81 -13.41 -14.55
CA ALA A 235 -8.34 -12.73 -13.35
C ALA A 235 -9.16 -11.46 -13.08
N ALA A 236 -9.38 -10.62 -14.11
CA ALA A 236 -10.19 -9.41 -13.99
C ALA A 236 -11.62 -9.71 -13.57
N ALA A 237 -12.28 -10.72 -14.14
CA ALA A 237 -13.64 -11.11 -13.76
C ALA A 237 -13.72 -11.56 -12.28
N CYS A 238 -12.74 -12.35 -11.82
CA CYS A 238 -12.67 -12.79 -10.42
C CYS A 238 -12.42 -11.61 -9.47
N VAL A 239 -11.49 -10.70 -9.83
CA VAL A 239 -11.16 -9.51 -9.03
C VAL A 239 -12.35 -8.55 -8.98
N ASP A 240 -13.05 -8.33 -10.08
CA ASP A 240 -14.25 -7.47 -10.12
C ASP A 240 -15.37 -8.05 -9.25
N ALA A 241 -15.60 -9.36 -9.32
CA ALA A 241 -16.55 -10.04 -8.45
C ALA A 241 -16.15 -9.96 -6.97
N ALA A 242 -14.85 -10.12 -6.65
CA ALA A 242 -14.33 -9.93 -5.29
C ALA A 242 -14.48 -8.48 -4.82
N GLY A 243 -14.31 -7.49 -5.70
CA GLY A 243 -14.56 -6.08 -5.44
C GLY A 243 -16.00 -5.79 -5.02
N LEU A 244 -16.99 -6.45 -5.64
CA LEU A 244 -18.40 -6.34 -5.22
C LEU A 244 -18.63 -6.90 -3.81
N ILE A 245 -17.96 -8.00 -3.46
CA ILE A 245 -18.03 -8.58 -2.11
C ILE A 245 -17.36 -7.62 -1.12
N CYS A 246 -16.22 -7.06 -1.49
CA CYS A 246 -15.47 -6.08 -0.69
C CYS A 246 -16.31 -4.84 -0.43
N ARG A 247 -16.99 -4.29 -1.44
CA ARG A 247 -17.93 -3.16 -1.28
C ARG A 247 -19.02 -3.46 -0.26
N LYS A 248 -19.60 -4.65 -0.31
CA LYS A 248 -20.67 -5.07 0.60
C LYS A 248 -20.19 -5.27 2.04
N ARG A 249 -18.98 -5.80 2.25
CA ARG A 249 -18.48 -6.21 3.58
C ARG A 249 -17.53 -5.20 4.20
N ALA A 250 -16.64 -4.61 3.41
CA ALA A 250 -15.61 -3.69 3.86
C ALA A 250 -15.88 -2.21 3.51
N GLY A 251 -16.97 -1.93 2.78
CA GLY A 251 -17.42 -0.57 2.48
C GLY A 251 -16.66 0.14 1.35
N TYR A 252 -15.81 -0.56 0.61
CA TYR A 252 -15.10 -0.02 -0.56
C TYR A 252 -14.95 -1.09 -1.64
N ASP A 253 -14.67 -0.71 -2.88
CA ASP A 253 -14.27 -1.65 -3.92
C ASP A 253 -12.86 -1.34 -4.47
N PHE A 254 -12.33 -2.33 -5.21
CA PHE A 254 -10.96 -2.25 -5.73
C PHE A 254 -10.78 -1.19 -6.83
N THR A 255 -11.86 -0.69 -7.44
CA THR A 255 -11.81 0.39 -8.43
C THR A 255 -11.82 1.77 -7.80
N GLU A 256 -12.32 1.89 -6.56
CA GLU A 256 -12.24 3.09 -5.74
C GLU A 256 -10.83 3.24 -5.16
N ALA A 257 -10.22 2.13 -4.71
CA ALA A 257 -8.86 2.10 -4.19
C ALA A 257 -7.83 2.30 -5.33
N SER A 258 -7.74 3.53 -5.83
CA SER A 258 -6.97 3.90 -7.02
C SER A 258 -6.04 5.09 -6.76
N CYS A 259 -4.75 4.81 -6.67
CA CYS A 259 -3.70 5.82 -6.53
C CYS A 259 -3.68 6.79 -7.72
N VAL A 260 -3.87 6.28 -8.95
CA VAL A 260 -3.96 7.10 -10.16
C VAL A 260 -5.10 8.12 -10.09
N LYS A 261 -6.25 7.75 -9.53
CA LYS A 261 -7.37 8.69 -9.36
C LYS A 261 -7.05 9.75 -8.31
N SER A 262 -6.48 9.33 -7.18
CA SER A 262 -6.12 10.21 -6.07
C SER A 262 -5.03 11.19 -6.47
N LEU A 263 -3.98 10.72 -7.14
CA LEU A 263 -2.84 11.53 -7.57
C LEU A 263 -3.22 12.68 -8.53
N ARG A 264 -4.35 12.58 -9.23
CA ARG A 264 -4.87 13.71 -10.04
C ARG A 264 -5.24 14.94 -9.21
N HIS A 265 -5.32 14.80 -7.91
CA HIS A 265 -5.61 15.87 -6.96
C HIS A 265 -4.41 16.21 -6.06
N ALA A 266 -3.30 15.49 -6.19
CA ALA A 266 -2.09 15.74 -5.43
C ALA A 266 -1.41 17.04 -5.91
N VAL A 267 -1.16 17.95 -4.97
CA VAL A 267 -0.54 19.27 -5.28
C VAL A 267 0.81 19.47 -4.58
N ILE A 268 1.13 18.65 -3.57
CA ILE A 268 2.40 18.71 -2.86
C ILE A 268 3.52 18.03 -3.65
N PRO A 269 4.81 18.36 -3.42
CA PRO A 269 5.95 17.67 -3.98
C PRO A 269 5.89 16.15 -3.77
N MET A 270 6.16 15.37 -4.83
CA MET A 270 6.11 13.91 -4.80
C MET A 270 7.35 13.27 -5.41
N LEU A 271 7.92 12.29 -4.73
CA LEU A 271 8.97 11.42 -5.25
C LEU A 271 8.44 9.98 -5.36
N PHE A 272 8.50 9.42 -6.57
CA PHE A 272 8.13 8.05 -6.86
C PHE A 272 9.38 7.20 -7.09
N ILE A 273 9.51 6.08 -6.37
CA ILE A 273 10.67 5.17 -6.48
C ILE A 273 10.16 3.76 -6.80
N HIS A 274 10.90 3.02 -7.64
CA HIS A 274 10.56 1.62 -7.94
C HIS A 274 11.78 0.81 -8.35
N GLY A 275 11.81 -0.46 -7.96
CA GLY A 275 12.78 -1.42 -8.45
C GLY A 275 12.44 -1.86 -9.89
N GLY A 276 13.40 -1.79 -10.80
CA GLY A 276 13.19 -2.18 -12.20
C GLY A 276 13.01 -3.69 -12.41
N GLY A 277 13.41 -4.51 -11.43
CA GLY A 277 13.24 -5.97 -11.40
C GLY A 277 12.12 -6.44 -10.46
N ASP A 278 11.28 -5.54 -9.95
CA ASP A 278 10.21 -5.86 -9.01
C ASP A 278 9.22 -6.86 -9.62
N ARG A 279 9.15 -8.05 -9.02
CA ARG A 279 8.29 -9.17 -9.45
C ARG A 279 7.00 -9.28 -8.65
N MET A 280 6.88 -8.51 -7.57
CA MET A 280 5.69 -8.48 -6.74
C MET A 280 4.73 -7.38 -7.21
N VAL A 281 5.22 -6.14 -7.28
CA VAL A 281 4.47 -4.98 -7.76
C VAL A 281 5.09 -4.51 -9.07
N SER A 282 4.32 -4.53 -10.14
CA SER A 282 4.85 -4.29 -11.49
C SER A 282 5.52 -2.91 -11.64
N PRO A 283 6.78 -2.83 -12.13
CA PRO A 283 7.49 -1.55 -12.34
C PRO A 283 6.76 -0.57 -13.27
N ARG A 284 5.82 -1.06 -14.11
CA ARG A 284 4.98 -0.19 -14.96
C ARG A 284 4.17 0.82 -14.16
N PHE A 285 3.84 0.50 -12.91
CA PHE A 285 3.06 1.39 -12.05
C PHE A 285 3.81 2.68 -11.68
N LEU A 286 5.14 2.66 -11.70
CA LEU A 286 5.93 3.89 -11.52
C LEU A 286 5.54 4.96 -12.54
N ALA A 287 5.51 4.61 -13.82
CA ALA A 287 5.12 5.55 -14.88
C ALA A 287 3.66 5.97 -14.73
N MET A 288 2.75 5.01 -14.48
CA MET A 288 1.32 5.30 -14.34
C MET A 288 1.04 6.29 -13.20
N ASN A 289 1.68 6.10 -12.04
CA ASN A 289 1.52 6.96 -10.87
C ASN A 289 2.15 8.34 -11.10
N TYR A 290 3.37 8.38 -11.64
CA TYR A 290 4.07 9.63 -11.97
C TYR A 290 3.29 10.47 -12.96
N ASP A 291 2.79 9.86 -14.04
CA ASP A 291 2.06 10.58 -15.09
C ASP A 291 0.68 11.06 -14.62
N ALA A 292 0.06 10.34 -13.68
CA ALA A 292 -1.23 10.74 -13.09
C ALA A 292 -1.11 11.86 -12.05
N CYS A 293 0.07 12.07 -11.47
CA CYS A 293 0.27 13.06 -10.42
C CYS A 293 0.16 14.49 -10.96
N SER A 294 -0.75 15.29 -10.38
CA SER A 294 -0.97 16.69 -10.79
C SER A 294 0.03 17.67 -10.17
N SER A 295 0.85 17.23 -9.20
CA SER A 295 1.90 18.08 -8.66
C SER A 295 2.86 18.53 -9.77
N ILE A 296 3.17 19.81 -9.82
CA ILE A 296 4.19 20.36 -10.73
C ILE A 296 5.61 19.96 -10.30
N ASP A 297 5.77 19.71 -9.01
CA ASP A 297 7.03 19.25 -8.38
C ASP A 297 6.95 17.75 -8.13
N ARG A 298 7.19 16.98 -9.19
CA ARG A 298 7.22 15.51 -9.11
C ARG A 298 8.49 14.95 -9.72
N GLU A 299 9.07 14.00 -9.02
CA GLU A 299 10.28 13.31 -9.40
C GLU A 299 10.07 11.79 -9.41
N ARG A 300 10.89 11.08 -10.15
CA ARG A 300 10.90 9.62 -10.13
C ARG A 300 12.30 9.05 -10.15
N LEU A 301 12.45 7.84 -9.59
CA LEU A 301 13.65 7.03 -9.62
C LEU A 301 13.28 5.58 -9.92
N LEU A 302 13.78 5.04 -11.03
CA LEU A 302 13.77 3.60 -11.31
C LEU A 302 15.15 3.05 -11.03
N VAL A 303 15.27 2.04 -10.15
CA VAL A 303 16.53 1.38 -9.85
C VAL A 303 16.61 0.06 -10.63
N PRO A 304 17.40 -0.02 -11.72
CA PRO A 304 17.52 -1.22 -12.52
C PRO A 304 17.96 -2.42 -11.68
N GLY A 305 17.33 -3.58 -11.89
CA GLY A 305 17.70 -4.84 -11.23
C GLY A 305 17.25 -4.99 -9.76
N ALA A 306 16.78 -3.93 -9.10
CA ALA A 306 16.22 -4.03 -7.76
C ALA A 306 14.86 -4.74 -7.81
N ASP A 307 14.65 -5.73 -6.91
CA ASP A 307 13.35 -6.37 -6.68
C ASP A 307 12.50 -5.49 -5.73
N HIS A 308 11.38 -6.01 -5.25
CA HIS A 308 10.42 -5.30 -4.41
C HIS A 308 11.05 -4.73 -3.15
N MET A 309 10.96 -3.40 -2.95
CA MET A 309 11.55 -2.67 -1.81
C MET A 309 13.08 -2.79 -1.67
N GLU A 310 13.79 -3.23 -2.71
CA GLU A 310 15.25 -3.40 -2.69
C GLU A 310 16.03 -2.21 -3.28
N SER A 311 15.36 -1.14 -3.70
CA SER A 311 16.02 0.00 -4.37
C SER A 311 17.16 0.61 -3.57
N SER A 312 16.96 0.79 -2.27
CA SER A 312 17.97 1.36 -1.36
C SER A 312 19.14 0.40 -1.04
N ALA A 313 18.98 -0.89 -1.29
CA ALA A 313 20.04 -1.88 -1.09
C ALA A 313 20.86 -2.12 -2.35
N VAL A 314 20.20 -2.13 -3.52
CA VAL A 314 20.86 -2.35 -4.82
C VAL A 314 21.67 -1.13 -5.25
N ALA A 315 21.20 0.08 -4.98
CA ALA A 315 21.87 1.32 -5.36
C ALA A 315 21.83 2.37 -4.23
N PRO A 316 22.46 2.10 -3.06
CA PRO A 316 22.32 2.93 -1.86
C PRO A 316 22.69 4.39 -2.10
N ASP A 317 23.81 4.66 -2.76
CA ASP A 317 24.26 6.04 -3.00
C ASP A 317 23.30 6.82 -3.90
N VAL A 318 22.82 6.21 -4.98
CA VAL A 318 21.87 6.83 -5.90
C VAL A 318 20.52 7.05 -5.21
N TYR A 319 20.06 6.05 -4.45
CA TYR A 319 18.81 6.10 -3.72
C TYR A 319 18.82 7.22 -2.67
N TRP A 320 19.79 7.19 -1.76
CA TRP A 320 19.85 8.17 -0.67
C TRP A 320 20.17 9.57 -1.15
N HIS A 321 21.04 9.72 -2.16
CA HIS A 321 21.28 11.03 -2.78
C HIS A 321 19.96 11.62 -3.33
N LYS A 322 19.15 10.80 -3.99
CA LYS A 322 17.84 11.21 -4.53
C LYS A 322 16.86 11.57 -3.43
N VAL A 323 16.71 10.72 -2.41
CA VAL A 323 15.77 10.91 -1.29
C VAL A 323 16.19 12.12 -0.46
N GLU A 324 17.44 12.22 -0.05
CA GLU A 324 17.93 13.34 0.76
C GLU A 324 17.89 14.67 -0.02
N GLY A 325 18.26 14.66 -1.29
CA GLY A 325 18.16 15.83 -2.15
C GLY A 325 16.72 16.34 -2.28
N PHE A 326 15.76 15.42 -2.43
CA PHE A 326 14.35 15.76 -2.44
C PHE A 326 13.88 16.35 -1.09
N ILE A 327 14.26 15.74 0.04
CA ILE A 327 13.93 16.21 1.39
C ILE A 327 14.55 17.59 1.64
N ARG A 328 15.86 17.76 1.37
CA ARG A 328 16.54 19.05 1.58
C ARG A 328 15.85 20.19 0.85
N ARG A 329 15.47 19.95 -0.40
CA ARG A 329 14.79 20.95 -1.23
C ARG A 329 13.39 21.25 -0.72
N THR A 330 12.60 20.24 -0.34
CA THR A 330 11.21 20.44 0.09
C THR A 330 11.06 20.97 1.52
N PHE A 331 12.08 20.76 2.35
CA PHE A 331 12.14 21.27 3.73
C PHE A 331 13.04 22.50 3.88
N ASP A 332 13.58 23.05 2.79
CA ASP A 332 14.48 24.23 2.79
C ASP A 332 15.71 24.03 3.68
N LEU A 333 16.28 22.81 3.70
CA LEU A 333 17.46 22.47 4.49
C LEU A 333 18.73 22.84 3.74
N GLN A 334 19.68 23.45 4.45
CA GLN A 334 21.01 23.81 3.92
C GLN A 334 21.91 22.59 3.76
#